data_1f59c5fa23a9d295ca9709fa296017b4
#
_entry.id   1f59c5fa23a9d295ca9709fa296017b4
#
_cell.length_a   1.000
_cell.length_b   1.000
_cell.length_c   1.000
_cell.angle_alpha   90.00
_cell.angle_beta   90.00
_cell.angle_gamma   90.00
#
_symmetry.space_group_name_H-M   'P 1'
#
loop_
_entity.id
_entity.type
_entity.pdbx_description
1 polymer ?
#
loop_
_entity_poly.entity_id
_entity_poly.type
_entity_poly.pdbx_seq_one_letter_code
_entity_poly.pdbx_strand_id
1 'polypeptide(L)'
;MNTMTTYSGRKFDPMQMTPGDVYIEDIAHALSLLCRGGGQLTYFYSVGQHSLNCATEAKARGWSERQQLACLLHDASEGYISDIIRPVKIYLSNYLEIESKIMGTILTHFGLDDLTEEESCRWKQIDDEILEPVSYTHLRAHETSLHL
;
A
#
# COMPACT_ATOMS: atom_id res chain seq x y z
N MET A 1 4.46 7.06 26.69
CA MET A 1 3.96 7.53 25.38
C MET A 1 4.45 6.60 24.27
N ASN A 2 3.55 6.18 23.43
CA ASN A 2 3.88 5.21 22.40
C ASN A 2 4.20 5.92 21.09
N THR A 3 5.46 6.24 20.89
CA THR A 3 5.89 6.90 19.65
C THR A 3 6.71 5.95 18.80
N MET A 4 6.64 6.18 17.48
CA MET A 4 7.54 5.56 16.53
C MET A 4 8.54 6.59 16.03
N THR A 5 9.67 6.11 15.56
CA THR A 5 10.65 6.95 14.88
C THR A 5 10.77 6.46 13.44
N THR A 6 10.55 7.34 12.48
CA THR A 6 10.60 6.98 11.08
C THR A 6 12.03 7.01 10.53
N TYR A 7 12.19 6.57 9.29
CA TYR A 7 13.47 6.55 8.59
C TYR A 7 14.14 7.94 8.56
N SER A 8 13.36 9.00 8.35
CA SER A 8 13.89 10.37 8.33
C SER A 8 14.17 10.94 9.72
N GLY A 9 13.89 10.18 10.78
CA GLY A 9 14.08 10.62 12.16
C GLY A 9 12.90 11.36 12.77
N ARG A 10 11.76 11.39 12.09
CA ARG A 10 10.53 11.98 12.65
C ARG A 10 10.00 11.09 13.75
N LYS A 11 9.52 11.69 14.81
CA LYS A 11 9.01 10.97 15.97
C LYS A 11 7.61 11.45 16.30
N PHE A 12 6.67 10.54 16.31
CA PHE A 12 5.27 10.83 16.60
C PHE A 12 4.52 9.60 17.06
N ASP A 13 3.36 9.80 17.66
CA ASP A 13 2.43 8.72 18.00
C ASP A 13 1.56 8.44 16.77
N PRO A 14 1.62 7.23 16.17
CA PRO A 14 0.82 6.93 14.98
C PRO A 14 -0.69 7.06 15.23
N MET A 15 -1.14 6.93 16.48
CA MET A 15 -2.56 7.12 16.82
C MET A 15 -2.96 8.60 16.83
N GLN A 16 -2.00 9.51 16.85
CA GLN A 16 -2.20 10.94 16.84
C GLN A 16 -1.57 11.59 15.60
N MET A 17 -1.38 10.82 14.56
CA MET A 17 -0.72 11.26 13.33
C MET A 17 -1.48 12.40 12.66
N THR A 18 -0.74 13.42 12.22
CA THR A 18 -1.29 14.57 11.50
C THR A 18 -0.70 14.62 10.09
N PRO A 19 -1.33 15.35 9.14
CA PRO A 19 -0.75 15.48 7.80
C PRO A 19 0.69 16.01 7.80
N GLY A 20 1.07 16.80 8.76
CA GLY A 20 2.43 17.32 8.90
C GLY A 20 3.47 16.25 9.27
N ASP A 21 3.03 15.10 9.76
CA ASP A 21 3.92 13.98 10.08
C ASP A 21 4.23 13.11 8.87
N VAL A 22 3.47 13.26 7.80
CA VAL A 22 3.63 12.46 6.58
C VAL A 22 4.84 12.95 5.79
N TYR A 23 5.72 12.03 5.43
CA TYR A 23 6.91 12.32 4.66
C TYR A 23 7.11 11.20 3.64
N ILE A 24 7.12 11.56 2.36
CA ILE A 24 7.13 10.57 1.28
C ILE A 24 8.36 9.66 1.33
N GLU A 25 9.50 10.17 1.77
CA GLU A 25 10.71 9.37 1.87
C GLU A 25 10.58 8.26 2.91
N ASP A 26 9.86 8.52 4.00
CA ASP A 26 9.59 7.51 5.02
C ASP A 26 8.72 6.40 4.47
N ILE A 27 7.67 6.78 3.75
CA ILE A 27 6.75 5.83 3.11
C ILE A 27 7.50 4.99 2.07
N ALA A 28 8.21 5.64 1.17
CA ALA A 28 8.91 4.96 0.09
C ALA A 28 9.95 3.97 0.63
N HIS A 29 10.72 4.40 1.64
CA HIS A 29 11.73 3.55 2.25
C HIS A 29 11.09 2.33 2.92
N ALA A 30 10.09 2.55 3.75
CA ALA A 30 9.42 1.46 4.47
C ALA A 30 8.76 0.46 3.51
N LEU A 31 8.03 0.95 2.50
CA LEU A 31 7.38 0.07 1.53
C LEU A 31 8.38 -0.73 0.70
N SER A 32 9.59 -0.19 0.48
CA SER A 32 10.64 -0.92 -0.24
C SER A 32 11.20 -2.10 0.56
N LEU A 33 11.02 -2.11 1.87
CA LEU A 33 11.50 -3.16 2.76
C LEU A 33 10.41 -4.14 3.19
N LEU A 34 9.16 -3.86 2.89
CA LEU A 34 8.04 -4.74 3.24
C LEU A 34 7.79 -5.71 2.10
N CYS A 35 7.84 -7.01 2.41
CA CYS A 35 7.54 -8.02 1.42
C CYS A 35 6.03 -8.23 1.29
N ARG A 36 5.54 -8.36 0.06
CA ARG A 36 4.16 -8.68 -0.23
C ARG A 36 3.77 -10.04 0.35
N GLY A 37 2.49 -10.18 0.71
CA GLY A 37 1.93 -11.46 1.13
C GLY A 37 2.54 -12.03 2.39
N GLY A 38 3.07 -11.20 3.29
CA GLY A 38 3.68 -11.66 4.52
C GLY A 38 4.94 -12.50 4.28
N GLY A 39 5.57 -12.37 3.13
CA GLY A 39 6.76 -13.14 2.79
C GLY A 39 6.47 -14.52 2.22
N GLN A 40 5.20 -14.90 2.02
CA GLN A 40 4.83 -16.20 1.47
C GLN A 40 4.93 -16.21 -0.06
N LEU A 41 6.04 -15.76 -0.57
CA LEU A 41 6.36 -15.69 -2.00
C LEU A 41 7.66 -16.44 -2.27
N THR A 42 7.92 -16.75 -3.53
CA THR A 42 9.12 -17.50 -3.91
C THR A 42 10.40 -16.67 -3.75
N TYR A 43 10.29 -15.35 -3.80
CA TYR A 43 11.39 -14.44 -3.56
C TYR A 43 10.85 -13.08 -3.11
N PHE A 44 11.75 -12.21 -2.66
CA PHE A 44 11.36 -10.91 -2.15
C PHE A 44 10.69 -10.06 -3.24
N TYR A 45 9.51 -9.54 -2.92
CA TYR A 45 8.78 -8.62 -3.78
C TYR A 45 8.14 -7.55 -2.90
N SER A 46 8.60 -6.33 -3.02
CA SER A 46 8.22 -5.28 -2.07
C SER A 46 6.82 -4.71 -2.32
N VAL A 47 6.21 -4.22 -1.27
CA VAL A 47 4.97 -3.44 -1.36
C VAL A 47 5.21 -2.19 -2.22
N GLY A 48 6.39 -1.59 -2.10
CA GLY A 48 6.76 -0.44 -2.94
C GLY A 48 6.73 -0.75 -4.43
N GLN A 49 7.25 -1.90 -4.83
CA GLN A 49 7.20 -2.33 -6.23
C GLN A 49 5.76 -2.55 -6.69
N HIS A 50 4.95 -3.18 -5.85
CA HIS A 50 3.52 -3.34 -6.12
C HIS A 50 2.84 -1.99 -6.34
N SER A 51 3.11 -1.02 -5.49
CA SER A 51 2.54 0.33 -5.60
C SER A 51 2.93 1.00 -6.92
N LEU A 52 4.18 0.88 -7.33
CA LEU A 52 4.65 1.38 -8.62
C LEU A 52 3.92 0.69 -9.78
N ASN A 53 3.74 -0.61 -9.70
CA ASN A 53 3.04 -1.36 -10.73
C ASN A 53 1.59 -0.93 -10.84
N CYS A 54 0.92 -0.67 -9.72
CA CYS A 54 -0.46 -0.17 -9.72
C CYS A 54 -0.56 1.21 -10.40
N ALA A 55 0.36 2.11 -10.08
CA ALA A 55 0.38 3.44 -10.70
C ALA A 55 0.69 3.36 -12.21
N THR A 56 1.59 2.49 -12.60
CA THR A 56 1.94 2.25 -14.00
C THR A 56 0.73 1.72 -14.78
N GLU A 57 -0.01 0.79 -14.18
CA GLU A 57 -1.23 0.24 -14.77
C GLU A 57 -2.31 1.32 -14.92
N ALA A 58 -2.47 2.18 -13.92
CA ALA A 58 -3.41 3.29 -13.99
C ALA A 58 -3.08 4.21 -15.15
N LYS A 59 -1.80 4.50 -15.35
CA LYS A 59 -1.33 5.32 -16.48
C LYS A 59 -1.62 4.62 -17.81
N ALA A 60 -1.35 3.32 -17.89
CA ALA A 60 -1.61 2.55 -19.10
C ALA A 60 -3.09 2.52 -19.47
N ARG A 61 -3.98 2.57 -18.48
CA ARG A 61 -5.43 2.65 -18.69
C ARG A 61 -5.91 4.07 -19.04
N GLY A 62 -5.01 5.03 -19.11
CA GLY A 62 -5.33 6.41 -19.45
C GLY A 62 -5.98 7.20 -18.31
N TRP A 63 -5.82 6.75 -17.07
CA TRP A 63 -6.40 7.44 -15.93
C TRP A 63 -5.62 8.71 -15.58
N SER A 64 -6.28 9.66 -14.92
CA SER A 64 -5.70 10.94 -14.57
C SER A 64 -4.50 10.82 -13.64
N GLU A 65 -3.66 11.86 -13.59
CA GLU A 65 -2.53 11.90 -12.64
C GLU A 65 -2.99 11.75 -11.19
N ARG A 66 -4.12 12.36 -10.86
CA ARG A 66 -4.74 12.22 -9.54
C ARG A 66 -5.06 10.76 -9.24
N GLN A 67 -5.60 10.04 -10.21
CA GLN A 67 -5.94 8.64 -10.06
C GLN A 67 -4.67 7.76 -10.00
N GLN A 68 -3.66 8.11 -10.77
CA GLN A 68 -2.36 7.44 -10.71
C GLN A 68 -1.73 7.60 -9.33
N LEU A 69 -1.80 8.79 -8.76
CA LEU A 69 -1.27 9.06 -7.43
C LEU A 69 -2.04 8.26 -6.36
N ALA A 70 -3.36 8.19 -6.48
CA ALA A 70 -4.18 7.39 -5.58
C ALA A 70 -3.78 5.91 -5.62
N CYS A 71 -3.53 5.38 -6.81
CA CYS A 71 -3.06 4.01 -6.97
C CYS A 71 -1.67 3.80 -6.36
N LEU A 72 -0.77 4.78 -6.53
CA LEU A 72 0.57 4.72 -5.94
C LEU A 72 0.52 4.68 -4.41
N LEU A 73 -0.43 5.39 -3.82
CA LEU A 73 -0.51 5.57 -2.36
C LEU A 73 -1.46 4.59 -1.67
N HIS A 74 -2.11 3.69 -2.40
CA HIS A 74 -3.18 2.89 -1.81
C HIS A 74 -2.75 2.00 -0.63
N ASP A 75 -1.50 1.59 -0.58
CA ASP A 75 -0.94 0.81 0.52
C ASP A 75 0.03 1.63 1.39
N ALA A 76 0.02 2.95 1.28
CA ALA A 76 0.99 3.81 1.97
C ALA A 76 0.93 3.69 3.49
N SER A 77 -0.24 3.39 4.06
CA SER A 77 -0.38 3.19 5.51
C SER A 77 0.51 2.06 6.02
N GLU A 78 0.81 1.08 5.19
CA GLU A 78 1.68 -0.04 5.57
C GLU A 78 3.09 0.41 5.92
N GLY A 79 3.52 1.57 5.43
CA GLY A 79 4.79 2.15 5.82
C GLY A 79 4.87 2.51 7.29
N TYR A 80 3.74 2.65 7.96
CA TYR A 80 3.66 3.02 9.36
C TYR A 80 3.18 1.89 10.27
N ILE A 81 2.30 1.03 9.78
CA ILE A 81 1.66 0.00 10.61
C ILE A 81 1.86 -1.42 10.11
N SER A 82 2.68 -1.57 9.06
CA SER A 82 2.90 -2.86 8.43
C SER A 82 1.61 -3.39 7.79
N ASP A 83 1.64 -4.62 7.29
CA ASP A 83 0.49 -5.25 6.66
C ASP A 83 0.14 -6.55 7.36
N ILE A 84 -1.11 -6.95 7.21
CA ILE A 84 -1.62 -8.23 7.68
C ILE A 84 -2.32 -8.88 6.50
N ILE A 85 -2.07 -10.16 6.28
CA ILE A 85 -2.66 -10.86 5.15
C ILE A 85 -4.19 -10.81 5.21
N ARG A 86 -4.81 -10.67 4.06
CA ARG A 86 -6.25 -10.44 3.93
C ARG A 86 -7.12 -11.46 4.71
N PRO A 87 -6.82 -12.77 4.69
CA PRO A 87 -7.64 -13.74 5.43
C PRO A 87 -7.72 -13.51 6.93
N VAL A 88 -6.72 -12.86 7.51
CA VAL A 88 -6.72 -12.50 8.94
C VAL A 88 -7.24 -11.09 9.16
N LYS A 89 -6.85 -10.17 8.27
CA LYS A 89 -7.18 -8.74 8.37
C LYS A 89 -8.69 -8.49 8.52
N ILE A 90 -9.51 -9.25 7.81
CA ILE A 90 -10.98 -9.08 7.84
C ILE A 90 -11.57 -9.29 9.24
N TYR A 91 -10.85 -9.97 10.13
CA TYR A 91 -11.29 -10.21 11.50
C TYR A 91 -10.73 -9.21 12.50
N LEU A 92 -9.90 -8.28 12.05
CA LEU A 92 -9.23 -7.30 12.89
C LEU A 92 -9.85 -5.93 12.72
N SER A 93 -11.02 -5.71 13.31
CA SER A 93 -11.74 -4.44 13.17
C SER A 93 -10.93 -3.25 13.64
N ASN A 94 -10.19 -3.39 14.74
CA ASN A 94 -9.34 -2.31 15.26
C ASN A 94 -8.24 -1.93 14.27
N TYR A 95 -7.61 -2.93 13.65
CA TYR A 95 -6.59 -2.67 12.64
C TYR A 95 -7.18 -1.91 11.45
N LEU A 96 -8.35 -2.31 10.98
CA LEU A 96 -9.02 -1.66 9.85
C LEU A 96 -9.37 -0.19 10.15
N GLU A 97 -9.81 0.08 11.36
CA GLU A 97 -10.09 1.46 11.79
C GLU A 97 -8.83 2.32 11.81
N ILE A 98 -7.75 1.78 12.38
CA ILE A 98 -6.45 2.46 12.44
C ILE A 98 -5.91 2.70 11.03
N GLU A 99 -5.95 1.69 10.18
CA GLU A 99 -5.52 1.77 8.79
C GLU A 99 -6.26 2.88 8.04
N SER A 100 -7.58 2.91 8.17
CA SER A 100 -8.43 3.91 7.54
C SER A 100 -8.09 5.33 8.01
N LYS A 101 -7.85 5.49 9.30
CA LYS A 101 -7.50 6.79 9.88
C LYS A 101 -6.16 7.27 9.35
N ILE A 102 -5.15 6.40 9.34
CA ILE A 102 -3.82 6.75 8.84
C ILE A 102 -3.85 7.04 7.34
N MET A 103 -4.58 6.23 6.56
CA MET A 103 -4.74 6.51 5.13
C MET A 103 -5.41 7.86 4.88
N GLY A 104 -6.43 8.21 5.66
CA GLY A 104 -7.07 9.52 5.56
C GLY A 104 -6.07 10.64 5.78
N THR A 105 -5.21 10.50 6.77
CA THR A 105 -4.16 11.48 7.08
C THR A 105 -3.16 11.59 5.92
N ILE A 106 -2.73 10.46 5.36
CA ILE A 106 -1.80 10.43 4.23
C ILE A 106 -2.43 11.09 3.00
N LEU A 107 -3.65 10.72 2.67
CA LEU A 107 -4.35 11.28 1.52
C LEU A 107 -4.55 12.79 1.66
N THR A 108 -4.86 13.27 2.86
CA THR A 108 -4.96 14.70 3.13
C THR A 108 -3.65 15.42 2.84
N HIS A 109 -2.53 14.82 3.27
CA HIS A 109 -1.20 15.41 3.03
C HIS A 109 -0.92 15.59 1.54
N PHE A 110 -1.35 14.65 0.70
CA PHE A 110 -1.11 14.68 -0.74
C PHE A 110 -2.25 15.34 -1.54
N GLY A 111 -3.21 15.95 -0.86
CA GLY A 111 -4.30 16.64 -1.54
C GLY A 111 -5.34 15.71 -2.17
N LEU A 112 -5.47 14.49 -1.65
CA LEU A 112 -6.41 13.47 -2.14
C LEU A 112 -7.52 13.17 -1.15
N ASP A 113 -7.80 14.09 -0.23
CA ASP A 113 -8.83 13.91 0.80
C ASP A 113 -10.25 14.00 0.26
N ASP A 114 -10.40 14.45 -0.98
CA ASP A 114 -11.70 14.60 -1.65
C ASP A 114 -11.94 13.55 -2.75
N LEU A 115 -11.27 12.40 -2.67
CA LEU A 115 -11.51 11.30 -3.61
C LEU A 115 -12.97 10.86 -3.53
N THR A 116 -13.60 10.73 -4.69
CA THR A 116 -14.97 10.21 -4.78
C THR A 116 -14.96 8.71 -4.54
N GLU A 117 -16.15 8.16 -4.27
CA GLU A 117 -16.31 6.71 -4.14
C GLU A 117 -15.87 5.98 -5.41
N GLU A 118 -16.22 6.53 -6.58
CA GLU A 118 -15.80 6.00 -7.86
C GLU A 118 -14.27 5.98 -8.00
N GLU A 119 -13.61 7.08 -7.66
CA GLU A 119 -12.16 7.17 -7.71
C GLU A 119 -11.49 6.18 -6.76
N SER A 120 -12.05 6.00 -5.57
CA SER A 120 -11.54 5.03 -4.60
C SER A 120 -11.73 3.58 -5.07
N CYS A 121 -12.80 3.29 -5.79
CA CYS A 121 -13.04 1.96 -6.34
C CYS A 121 -12.05 1.60 -7.43
N ARG A 122 -11.53 2.58 -8.16
CA ARG A 122 -10.59 2.34 -9.26
C ARG A 122 -9.26 1.75 -8.80
N TRP A 123 -8.69 2.25 -7.72
CA TRP A 123 -7.44 1.66 -7.24
C TRP A 123 -7.66 0.25 -6.69
N LYS A 124 -8.83 -0.02 -6.11
CA LYS A 124 -9.19 -1.38 -5.69
C LYS A 124 -9.28 -2.32 -6.88
N GLN A 125 -9.86 -1.83 -7.97
CA GLN A 125 -9.99 -2.62 -9.19
C GLN A 125 -8.61 -3.01 -9.72
N ILE A 126 -7.68 -2.08 -9.78
CA ILE A 126 -6.30 -2.39 -10.21
C ILE A 126 -5.64 -3.38 -9.27
N ASP A 127 -5.75 -3.16 -7.97
CA ASP A 127 -5.15 -4.04 -6.97
C ASP A 127 -5.65 -5.49 -7.13
N ASP A 128 -6.93 -5.66 -7.45
CA ASP A 128 -7.52 -6.97 -7.65
C ASP A 128 -7.19 -7.59 -9.01
N GLU A 129 -7.03 -6.78 -10.04
CA GLU A 129 -6.86 -7.24 -11.43
C GLU A 129 -5.42 -7.36 -11.89
N ILE A 130 -4.49 -6.67 -11.25
CA ILE A 130 -3.09 -6.65 -11.69
C ILE A 130 -2.44 -8.03 -11.47
N LEU A 131 -1.81 -8.54 -12.50
CA LEU A 131 -1.04 -9.77 -12.43
C LEU A 131 0.43 -9.43 -12.29
N GLU A 132 0.92 -9.55 -11.07
CA GLU A 132 2.32 -9.29 -10.79
C GLU A 132 3.15 -10.55 -10.99
N PRO A 133 4.33 -10.44 -11.60
CA PRO A 133 5.13 -11.62 -11.94
C PRO A 133 5.37 -12.56 -10.75
N VAL A 134 5.66 -12.02 -9.57
CA VAL A 134 5.91 -12.83 -8.38
C VAL A 134 4.67 -13.59 -7.94
N SER A 135 3.53 -12.91 -7.85
CA SER A 135 2.27 -13.55 -7.46
C SER A 135 1.83 -14.58 -8.47
N TYR A 136 1.94 -14.23 -9.73
CA TYR A 136 1.61 -15.16 -10.83
C TYR A 136 2.51 -16.39 -10.80
N THR A 137 3.81 -16.19 -10.64
CA THR A 137 4.79 -17.26 -10.57
C THR A 137 4.49 -18.18 -9.40
N HIS A 138 4.17 -17.62 -8.24
CA HIS A 138 3.85 -18.40 -7.06
C HIS A 138 2.64 -19.29 -7.26
N LEU A 139 1.56 -18.74 -7.80
CA LEU A 139 0.34 -19.49 -8.10
C LEU A 139 0.62 -20.60 -9.12
N ARG A 140 1.35 -20.27 -10.18
CA ARG A 140 1.67 -21.23 -11.22
C ARG A 140 2.61 -22.33 -10.74
N ALA A 141 3.46 -22.04 -9.78
CA ALA A 141 4.37 -23.03 -9.22
C ALA A 141 3.61 -24.22 -8.62
N HIS A 142 2.41 -24.02 -8.09
CA HIS A 142 1.58 -25.09 -7.57
C HIS A 142 0.92 -25.94 -8.68
N GLU A 143 0.69 -25.35 -9.84
CA GLU A 143 -0.05 -25.99 -10.92
C GLU A 143 0.84 -26.63 -11.95
N THR A 144 1.87 -25.93 -12.37
CA THR A 144 2.65 -26.30 -13.54
C THR A 144 4.14 -26.32 -13.34
N SER A 145 4.61 -25.88 -12.19
CA SER A 145 6.04 -25.63 -11.91
C SER A 145 6.63 -24.51 -12.75
N LEU A 146 5.80 -23.73 -13.42
CA LEU A 146 6.25 -22.56 -14.14
C LEU A 146 6.58 -21.43 -13.18
N HIS A 147 7.48 -20.59 -13.61
CA HIS A 147 7.88 -19.42 -12.88
C HIS A 147 8.53 -18.44 -13.83
N LEU A 148 8.96 -17.35 -13.36
CA LEU A 148 9.57 -16.33 -14.19
C LEU A 148 10.80 -16.82 -14.91
#